data_131ea75008d6fc8a10fc5eced218d809
#
_entry.id   131ea75008d6fc8a10fc5eced218d809
#
_cell.length_a   1.000
_cell.length_b   1.000
_cell.length_c   1.000
_cell.angle_alpha   90.00
_cell.angle_beta   90.00
_cell.angle_gamma   90.00
#
_symmetry.space_group_name_H-M   'P 1'
#
loop_
_entity.id
_entity.type
_entity.pdbx_description
1 polymer ?
#
loop_
_entity_poly.entity_id
_entity_poly.type
_entity_poly.pdbx_seq_one_letter_code
_entity_poly.pdbx_strand_id
1 'polypeptide(L)'
;MKRSTLFRRSPGPLETSRTGDFGYLQPGEVYLDAACQSLRPQSVIDALTDYYTSYNACGGRVKYAWGQKVDAQVADTRKAVLGLLGLSARNHAVSFTLNTTYGLNLLLQQLPLGRFDRVVTSHIEHNSVFLPTITAARRLGVERLVLDRAADGALIYEPAQLEKAVVVVNAASNIDGRQLTNLSDLVRDTHARGGIVIVDAAQAMGHARALLQKTDADALCFSAHKMYGASLGVVVARHELLASLELTFVGGGMVQDVREEDFDLVQGDPAALLEPGLQAWGEIIALGRAIEWLGGIRPGGLNPAEHISGLSTRLFDGLAAVPGLTLLNDVPSPVISVYAPEHDSHRLAVFLSHSQVMVRSGYFCAHHHLKEQLGLPPLLRFSLGLHSTESDIDAATGALTRLMKGLS
;
A
#
# COMPACT_ATOMS: atom_id res chain seq x y z
N MET A 1 -7.28 -11.43 -40.84
CA MET A 1 -7.67 -11.06 -39.48
C MET A 1 -7.27 -12.18 -38.51
N LYS A 2 -6.09 -12.08 -37.90
CA LYS A 2 -5.63 -13.01 -36.85
C LYS A 2 -5.79 -12.29 -35.52
N ARG A 3 -6.66 -12.80 -34.66
CA ARG A 3 -6.86 -12.34 -33.28
C ARG A 3 -5.54 -12.53 -32.53
N SER A 4 -4.96 -11.43 -32.05
CA SER A 4 -3.81 -11.40 -31.15
C SER A 4 -4.27 -11.92 -29.78
N THR A 5 -3.96 -13.16 -29.48
CA THR A 5 -4.10 -13.75 -28.15
C THR A 5 -2.83 -13.46 -27.38
N LEU A 6 -2.79 -12.33 -26.67
CA LEU A 6 -1.71 -11.95 -25.74
C LEU A 6 -1.72 -12.76 -24.42
N PHE A 7 -2.71 -13.61 -24.20
CA PHE A 7 -2.77 -14.55 -23.09
C PHE A 7 -2.60 -15.98 -23.61
N ARG A 8 -1.36 -16.35 -23.94
CA ARG A 8 -1.00 -17.75 -24.16
C ARG A 8 -0.39 -18.31 -22.88
N ARG A 9 -1.08 -19.33 -22.32
CA ARG A 9 -0.69 -20.28 -21.28
C ARG A 9 -0.26 -19.64 -19.96
N SER A 10 -0.97 -19.99 -18.90
CA SER A 10 -0.46 -19.89 -17.54
C SER A 10 0.93 -20.54 -17.52
N PRO A 11 2.02 -19.81 -17.25
CA PRO A 11 3.29 -20.45 -16.96
C PRO A 11 3.08 -21.38 -15.78
N GLY A 12 3.74 -22.53 -15.77
CA GLY A 12 3.83 -23.36 -14.57
C GLY A 12 4.36 -22.53 -13.39
N PRO A 13 4.23 -23.02 -12.14
CA PRO A 13 4.66 -22.30 -10.96
C PRO A 13 6.09 -21.78 -11.16
N LEU A 14 6.29 -20.47 -11.08
CA LEU A 14 7.61 -19.87 -11.08
C LEU A 14 8.25 -20.21 -9.74
N GLU A 15 9.20 -21.15 -9.73
CA GLU A 15 10.09 -21.28 -8.58
C GLU A 15 10.89 -19.97 -8.48
N THR A 16 10.68 -19.22 -7.39
CA THR A 16 11.58 -18.12 -7.06
C THR A 16 12.92 -18.71 -6.70
N SER A 17 13.85 -18.66 -7.59
CA SER A 17 15.22 -18.54 -7.14
C SER A 17 15.45 -17.05 -6.84
N ARG A 18 15.95 -16.74 -5.64
CA ARG A 18 16.45 -15.38 -5.30
C ARG A 18 17.34 -14.81 -6.41
N THR A 19 18.05 -15.68 -7.13
CA THR A 19 18.91 -15.40 -8.27
C THR A 19 18.16 -15.03 -9.56
N GLY A 20 16.89 -15.42 -9.74
CA GLY A 20 16.11 -15.09 -10.94
C GLY A 20 15.38 -13.76 -10.84
N ASP A 21 14.56 -13.62 -9.77
CA ASP A 21 13.70 -12.43 -9.61
C ASP A 21 14.41 -11.26 -8.92
N PHE A 22 15.37 -11.54 -8.02
CA PHE A 22 16.04 -10.55 -7.17
C PHE A 22 17.55 -10.67 -7.24
N GLY A 23 18.09 -10.99 -8.43
CA GLY A 23 19.51 -11.24 -8.68
C GLY A 23 20.45 -10.05 -8.42
N TYR A 24 19.90 -8.87 -8.18
CA TYR A 24 20.68 -7.69 -7.79
C TYR A 24 21.00 -7.64 -6.28
N LEU A 25 20.38 -8.48 -5.43
CA LEU A 25 20.82 -8.70 -4.05
C LEU A 25 22.14 -9.49 -4.08
N GLN A 26 23.18 -8.92 -3.46
CA GLN A 26 24.46 -9.59 -3.37
C GLN A 26 24.43 -10.75 -2.36
N PRO A 27 25.32 -11.75 -2.51
CA PRO A 27 25.45 -12.82 -1.52
C PRO A 27 25.73 -12.24 -0.12
N GLY A 28 24.94 -12.68 0.87
CA GLY A 28 25.04 -12.21 2.26
C GLY A 28 24.18 -10.99 2.60
N GLU A 29 23.67 -10.24 1.62
CA GLU A 29 22.72 -9.16 1.88
C GLU A 29 21.36 -9.71 2.32
N VAL A 30 20.85 -9.18 3.42
CA VAL A 30 19.55 -9.51 4.02
C VAL A 30 18.67 -8.28 4.00
N TYR A 31 17.62 -8.28 3.17
CA TYR A 31 16.70 -7.15 3.05
C TYR A 31 15.40 -7.43 3.83
N LEU A 32 15.19 -6.71 4.94
CA LEU A 32 14.04 -6.84 5.82
C LEU A 32 13.33 -5.48 6.05
N ASP A 33 13.22 -4.65 4.99
CA ASP A 33 12.50 -3.38 5.01
C ASP A 33 11.37 -3.31 3.96
N ALA A 34 10.72 -4.44 3.67
CA ALA A 34 9.66 -4.54 2.66
C ALA A 34 8.44 -3.66 2.96
N ALA A 35 8.14 -3.36 4.24
CA ALA A 35 7.06 -2.46 4.64
C ALA A 35 7.31 -0.99 4.23
N CYS A 36 8.56 -0.61 3.95
CA CYS A 36 8.88 0.67 3.34
C CYS A 36 8.80 0.57 1.82
N GLN A 37 9.50 -0.41 1.25
CA GLN A 37 9.55 -0.63 -0.19
C GLN A 37 9.86 -2.11 -0.45
N SER A 38 8.96 -2.82 -1.15
CA SER A 38 9.24 -4.17 -1.61
C SER A 38 10.30 -4.15 -2.72
N LEU A 39 11.14 -5.17 -2.76
CA LEU A 39 12.06 -5.38 -3.88
C LEU A 39 11.27 -5.65 -5.16
N ARG A 40 11.77 -5.19 -6.29
CA ARG A 40 11.11 -5.38 -7.58
C ARG A 40 11.62 -6.62 -8.27
N PRO A 41 10.74 -7.54 -8.70
CA PRO A 41 11.15 -8.67 -9.53
C PRO A 41 11.78 -8.18 -10.85
N GLN A 42 12.73 -8.95 -11.41
CA GLN A 42 13.40 -8.60 -12.65
C GLN A 42 12.40 -8.33 -13.78
N SER A 43 11.33 -9.11 -13.88
CA SER A 43 10.28 -8.93 -14.90
C SER A 43 9.56 -7.58 -14.83
N VAL A 44 9.49 -6.97 -13.64
CA VAL A 44 8.93 -5.61 -13.45
C VAL A 44 9.93 -4.55 -13.90
N ILE A 45 11.22 -4.74 -13.60
CA ILE A 45 12.31 -3.87 -14.06
C ILE A 45 12.40 -3.91 -15.60
N ASP A 46 12.30 -5.11 -16.18
CA ASP A 46 12.33 -5.31 -17.63
C ASP A 46 11.16 -4.63 -18.34
N ALA A 47 9.95 -4.71 -17.77
CA ALA A 47 8.77 -4.05 -18.33
C ALA A 47 8.92 -2.52 -18.35
N LEU A 48 9.48 -1.94 -17.29
CA LEU A 48 9.79 -0.50 -17.24
C LEU A 48 10.87 -0.13 -18.26
N THR A 49 11.92 -0.94 -18.37
CA THR A 49 12.99 -0.75 -19.34
C THR A 49 12.48 -0.86 -20.77
N ASP A 50 11.64 -1.87 -21.09
CA ASP A 50 11.04 -2.05 -22.42
C ASP A 50 10.20 -0.84 -22.82
N TYR A 51 9.37 -0.31 -21.90
CA TYR A 51 8.61 0.92 -22.18
C TYR A 51 9.53 2.06 -22.63
N TYR A 52 10.58 2.37 -21.87
CA TYR A 52 11.46 3.50 -22.18
C TYR A 52 12.34 3.28 -23.43
N THR A 53 12.69 2.05 -23.76
CA THR A 53 13.63 1.75 -24.86
C THR A 53 12.93 1.36 -26.15
N SER A 54 11.71 0.80 -26.12
CA SER A 54 11.06 0.21 -27.30
C SER A 54 9.83 0.99 -27.80
N TYR A 55 9.09 1.69 -26.91
CA TYR A 55 7.86 2.40 -27.30
C TYR A 55 7.52 3.56 -26.35
N ASN A 56 8.52 4.33 -25.98
CA ASN A 56 8.39 5.51 -25.11
C ASN A 56 7.44 6.55 -25.72
N ALA A 57 6.16 6.39 -25.47
CA ALA A 57 5.09 7.21 -26.03
C ALA A 57 4.08 7.61 -24.96
N CYS A 58 3.42 8.73 -25.22
CA CYS A 58 2.26 9.15 -24.44
C CYS A 58 1.08 8.21 -24.72
N GLY A 59 0.31 7.87 -23.69
CA GLY A 59 -1.03 7.31 -23.83
C GLY A 59 -2.09 8.40 -23.94
N GLY A 60 -3.35 8.00 -24.11
CA GLY A 60 -4.50 8.88 -24.18
C GLY A 60 -4.57 9.71 -25.47
N ARG A 61 -5.66 9.62 -26.21
CA ARG A 61 -5.94 10.43 -27.41
C ARG A 61 -4.94 10.34 -28.57
N VAL A 62 -3.94 9.46 -28.53
CA VAL A 62 -2.95 9.26 -29.59
C VAL A 62 -3.44 8.26 -30.63
N LYS A 63 -3.00 8.41 -31.89
CA LYS A 63 -3.45 7.57 -33.01
C LYS A 63 -2.36 6.68 -33.59
N TYR A 64 -1.12 6.84 -33.17
CA TYR A 64 0.01 6.01 -33.64
C TYR A 64 0.20 4.76 -32.76
N ALA A 65 0.85 3.75 -33.35
CA ALA A 65 0.91 2.39 -32.78
C ALA A 65 1.50 2.32 -31.36
N TRP A 66 2.52 3.12 -31.04
CA TRP A 66 3.13 3.09 -29.70
C TRP A 66 2.17 3.59 -28.62
N GLY A 67 1.47 4.70 -28.89
CA GLY A 67 0.48 5.20 -27.94
C GLY A 67 -0.72 4.27 -27.77
N GLN A 68 -1.17 3.63 -28.85
CA GLN A 68 -2.21 2.59 -28.75
C GLN A 68 -1.76 1.37 -27.92
N LYS A 69 -0.45 1.00 -28.00
CA LYS A 69 0.12 -0.03 -27.14
C LYS A 69 0.11 0.40 -25.68
N VAL A 70 0.47 1.66 -25.38
CA VAL A 70 0.40 2.22 -24.01
C VAL A 70 -1.03 2.20 -23.49
N ASP A 71 -2.01 2.70 -24.26
CA ASP A 71 -3.42 2.71 -23.88
C ASP A 71 -3.94 1.30 -23.55
N ALA A 72 -3.60 0.32 -24.36
CA ALA A 72 -3.99 -1.07 -24.12
C ALA A 72 -3.41 -1.62 -22.81
N GLN A 73 -2.11 -1.38 -22.54
CA GLN A 73 -1.45 -1.84 -21.32
C GLN A 73 -1.98 -1.12 -20.06
N VAL A 74 -2.29 0.16 -20.15
CA VAL A 74 -2.91 0.92 -19.05
C VAL A 74 -4.30 0.36 -18.73
N ALA A 75 -5.11 0.10 -19.77
CA ALA A 75 -6.44 -0.51 -19.60
C ALA A 75 -6.33 -1.92 -18.98
N ASP A 76 -5.38 -2.73 -19.41
CA ASP A 76 -5.11 -4.05 -18.84
C ASP A 76 -4.65 -3.95 -17.38
N THR A 77 -3.83 -2.97 -17.02
CA THR A 77 -3.41 -2.73 -15.64
C THR A 77 -4.58 -2.34 -14.76
N ARG A 78 -5.46 -1.42 -15.20
CA ARG A 78 -6.69 -1.07 -14.45
C ARG A 78 -7.57 -2.30 -14.21
N LYS A 79 -7.76 -3.12 -15.25
CA LYS A 79 -8.50 -4.39 -15.14
C LYS A 79 -7.83 -5.37 -14.18
N ALA A 80 -6.51 -5.50 -14.22
CA ALA A 80 -5.75 -6.36 -13.32
C ALA A 80 -5.86 -5.91 -11.85
N VAL A 81 -5.84 -4.60 -11.57
CA VAL A 81 -6.06 -4.04 -10.22
C VAL A 81 -7.46 -4.41 -9.70
N LEU A 82 -8.50 -4.19 -10.50
CA LEU A 82 -9.87 -4.57 -10.10
C LEU A 82 -10.00 -6.07 -9.90
N GLY A 83 -9.43 -6.89 -10.80
CA GLY A 83 -9.43 -8.35 -10.67
C GLY A 83 -8.71 -8.82 -9.40
N LEU A 84 -7.59 -8.19 -9.05
CA LEU A 84 -6.84 -8.48 -7.82
C LEU A 84 -7.66 -8.24 -6.55
N LEU A 85 -8.58 -7.27 -6.57
CA LEU A 85 -9.46 -6.91 -5.46
C LEU A 85 -10.84 -7.59 -5.54
N GLY A 86 -11.14 -8.30 -6.63
CA GLY A 86 -12.47 -8.89 -6.87
C GLY A 86 -13.57 -7.85 -7.10
N LEU A 87 -13.19 -6.65 -7.56
CA LEU A 87 -14.09 -5.52 -7.82
C LEU A 87 -14.46 -5.42 -9.30
N SER A 88 -15.56 -4.73 -9.60
CA SER A 88 -16.11 -4.58 -10.96
C SER A 88 -15.93 -3.16 -11.49
N ALA A 89 -15.49 -3.04 -12.75
CA ALA A 89 -15.44 -1.77 -13.47
C ALA A 89 -16.83 -1.11 -13.67
N ARG A 90 -17.94 -1.84 -13.42
CA ARG A 90 -19.28 -1.27 -13.43
C ARG A 90 -19.46 -0.24 -12.31
N ASN A 91 -18.83 -0.47 -11.15
CA ASN A 91 -19.05 0.33 -9.94
C ASN A 91 -17.80 1.10 -9.50
N HIS A 92 -16.62 0.71 -10.00
CA HIS A 92 -15.33 1.25 -9.53
C HIS A 92 -14.46 1.70 -10.70
N ALA A 93 -13.75 2.80 -10.50
CA ALA A 93 -12.66 3.24 -11.34
C ALA A 93 -11.32 3.07 -10.64
N VAL A 94 -10.25 2.93 -11.42
CA VAL A 94 -8.87 2.87 -10.94
C VAL A 94 -8.15 4.10 -11.48
N SER A 95 -7.71 4.98 -10.60
CA SER A 95 -6.90 6.14 -10.95
C SER A 95 -5.48 5.97 -10.45
N PHE A 96 -4.52 6.50 -11.21
CA PHE A 96 -3.11 6.47 -10.85
C PHE A 96 -2.66 7.82 -10.31
N THR A 97 -1.86 7.80 -9.26
CA THR A 97 -1.36 8.97 -8.55
C THR A 97 0.11 8.79 -8.21
N LEU A 98 0.72 9.77 -7.54
CA LEU A 98 2.13 9.68 -7.16
C LEU A 98 2.39 8.57 -6.12
N ASN A 99 1.53 8.46 -5.10
CA ASN A 99 1.59 7.47 -4.01
C ASN A 99 0.29 7.49 -3.20
N THR A 100 0.17 6.61 -2.19
CA THR A 100 -0.99 6.56 -1.28
C THR A 100 -1.27 7.91 -0.61
N THR A 101 -0.23 8.59 -0.11
CA THR A 101 -0.39 9.91 0.54
C THR A 101 -1.03 10.92 -0.39
N TYR A 102 -0.59 10.95 -1.66
CA TYR A 102 -1.16 11.84 -2.67
C TYR A 102 -2.63 11.49 -2.96
N GLY A 103 -2.93 10.21 -3.16
CA GLY A 103 -4.30 9.75 -3.43
C GLY A 103 -5.27 10.07 -2.29
N LEU A 104 -4.86 9.84 -1.04
CA LEU A 104 -5.66 10.18 0.15
C LEU A 104 -5.91 11.69 0.25
N ASN A 105 -4.87 12.53 0.08
CA ASN A 105 -5.04 13.97 0.08
C ASN A 105 -5.95 14.44 -1.06
N LEU A 106 -5.75 13.88 -2.27
CA LEU A 106 -6.54 14.26 -3.45
C LEU A 106 -8.04 13.98 -3.23
N LEU A 107 -8.40 12.83 -2.65
CA LEU A 107 -9.78 12.52 -2.30
C LEU A 107 -10.31 13.46 -1.20
N LEU A 108 -9.60 13.55 -0.08
CA LEU A 108 -10.07 14.26 1.11
C LEU A 108 -10.20 15.78 0.88
N GLN A 109 -9.32 16.37 0.06
CA GLN A 109 -9.38 17.82 -0.24
C GLN A 109 -10.48 18.17 -1.27
N GLN A 110 -11.08 17.19 -1.90
CA GLN A 110 -12.14 17.40 -2.91
C GLN A 110 -13.51 16.86 -2.46
N LEU A 111 -13.65 16.43 -1.19
CA LEU A 111 -14.95 16.07 -0.65
C LEU A 111 -15.88 17.27 -0.60
N PRO A 112 -17.20 17.12 -0.90
CA PRO A 112 -18.14 18.23 -0.91
C PRO A 112 -18.34 18.83 0.48
N LEU A 113 -18.45 20.16 0.53
CA LEU A 113 -18.76 20.89 1.77
C LEU A 113 -20.21 20.63 2.20
N GLY A 114 -20.44 20.61 3.50
CA GLY A 114 -21.79 20.51 4.08
C GLY A 114 -22.44 19.13 3.96
N ARG A 115 -21.76 18.13 3.40
CA ARG A 115 -22.28 16.76 3.28
C ARG A 115 -22.00 15.91 4.52
N PHE A 116 -20.88 16.11 5.18
CA PHE A 116 -20.41 15.31 6.29
C PHE A 116 -20.39 16.10 7.59
N ASP A 117 -20.62 15.42 8.71
CA ASP A 117 -20.68 16.03 10.04
C ASP A 117 -19.37 15.78 10.82
N ARG A 118 -18.55 14.81 10.41
CA ARG A 118 -17.28 14.49 11.07
C ARG A 118 -16.29 13.72 10.19
N VAL A 119 -15.03 13.75 10.61
CA VAL A 119 -13.96 12.88 10.09
C VAL A 119 -13.55 11.92 11.20
N VAL A 120 -13.55 10.62 10.91
CA VAL A 120 -13.19 9.55 11.87
C VAL A 120 -11.94 8.85 11.40
N THR A 121 -11.01 8.60 12.32
CA THR A 121 -9.77 7.85 12.06
C THR A 121 -9.35 7.08 13.31
N SER A 122 -8.20 6.39 13.30
CA SER A 122 -7.68 5.71 14.48
C SER A 122 -6.31 6.20 14.92
N HIS A 123 -5.90 5.85 16.15
CA HIS A 123 -4.60 6.26 16.69
C HIS A 123 -3.42 5.61 15.97
N ILE A 124 -3.55 4.36 15.50
CA ILE A 124 -2.46 3.58 14.89
C ILE A 124 -2.12 3.99 13.44
N GLU A 125 -2.72 5.05 12.95
CA GLU A 125 -2.60 5.42 11.53
C GLU A 125 -1.20 5.93 11.15
N HIS A 126 -0.79 5.56 9.95
CA HIS A 126 0.35 6.19 9.29
C HIS A 126 0.07 7.69 9.07
N ASN A 127 1.12 8.52 9.07
CA ASN A 127 1.00 9.97 8.81
C ASN A 127 0.26 10.30 7.50
N SER A 128 0.27 9.41 6.51
CA SER A 128 -0.50 9.57 5.26
C SER A 128 -2.01 9.57 5.45
N VAL A 129 -2.51 9.04 6.57
CA VAL A 129 -3.91 9.09 7.01
C VAL A 129 -4.07 10.14 8.10
N PHE A 130 -3.25 10.06 9.13
CA PHE A 130 -3.42 10.86 10.34
C PHE A 130 -3.39 12.36 10.08
N LEU A 131 -2.43 12.85 9.26
CA LEU A 131 -2.29 14.27 8.96
C LEU A 131 -3.39 14.77 7.98
N PRO A 132 -3.67 14.09 6.85
CA PRO A 132 -4.76 14.52 5.96
C PRO A 132 -6.13 14.56 6.62
N THR A 133 -6.42 13.69 7.60
CA THR A 133 -7.69 13.76 8.35
C THR A 133 -7.80 15.02 9.21
N ILE A 134 -6.68 15.57 9.72
CA ILE A 134 -6.66 16.86 10.42
C ILE A 134 -7.02 17.99 9.45
N THR A 135 -6.37 18.01 8.28
CA THR A 135 -6.59 19.08 7.29
C THR A 135 -7.97 18.98 6.65
N ALA A 136 -8.47 17.77 6.40
CA ALA A 136 -9.82 17.53 5.89
C ALA A 136 -10.90 18.01 6.86
N ALA A 137 -10.81 17.67 8.14
CA ALA A 137 -11.77 18.12 9.16
C ALA A 137 -11.80 19.65 9.25
N ARG A 138 -10.63 20.30 9.21
CA ARG A 138 -10.53 21.78 9.18
C ARG A 138 -11.18 22.39 7.95
N ARG A 139 -10.92 21.81 6.75
CA ARG A 139 -11.50 22.29 5.49
C ARG A 139 -13.01 22.12 5.46
N LEU A 140 -13.50 20.97 5.92
CA LEU A 140 -14.93 20.66 5.97
C LEU A 140 -15.66 21.44 7.10
N GLY A 141 -14.92 22.00 8.06
CA GLY A 141 -15.51 22.69 9.22
C GLY A 141 -16.23 21.74 10.20
N VAL A 142 -15.74 20.49 10.32
CA VAL A 142 -16.38 19.43 11.09
C VAL A 142 -15.49 18.90 12.21
N GLU A 143 -16.07 18.16 13.16
CA GLU A 143 -15.33 17.47 14.20
C GLU A 143 -14.42 16.38 13.62
N ARG A 144 -13.26 16.16 14.26
CA ARG A 144 -12.40 15.01 14.02
C ARG A 144 -12.37 14.10 15.23
N LEU A 145 -12.76 12.83 15.04
CA LEU A 145 -12.68 11.78 16.06
C LEU A 145 -11.49 10.86 15.76
N VAL A 146 -10.70 10.56 16.80
CA VAL A 146 -9.62 9.58 16.74
C VAL A 146 -9.97 8.45 17.69
N LEU A 147 -10.18 7.26 17.15
CA LEU A 147 -10.71 6.11 17.88
C LEU A 147 -9.61 5.09 18.18
N ASP A 148 -9.84 4.29 19.21
CA ASP A 148 -8.97 3.18 19.57
C ASP A 148 -9.24 1.95 18.71
N ARG A 149 -8.25 1.05 18.64
CA ARG A 149 -8.40 -0.30 18.14
C ARG A 149 -8.28 -1.31 19.27
N ALA A 150 -9.12 -2.34 19.22
CA ALA A 150 -9.03 -3.49 20.11
C ALA A 150 -7.74 -4.29 19.87
N ALA A 151 -7.41 -5.19 20.79
CA ALA A 151 -6.24 -6.04 20.68
C ALA A 151 -6.22 -6.91 19.40
N ASP A 152 -7.39 -7.33 18.91
CA ASP A 152 -7.55 -8.07 17.65
C ASP A 152 -7.49 -7.17 16.40
N GLY A 153 -7.35 -5.86 16.57
CA GLY A 153 -7.26 -4.86 15.49
C GLY A 153 -8.59 -4.24 15.06
N ALA A 154 -9.74 -4.65 15.62
CA ALA A 154 -11.03 -4.03 15.33
C ALA A 154 -11.05 -2.55 15.75
N LEU A 155 -11.63 -1.67 14.94
CA LEU A 155 -11.91 -0.30 15.33
C LEU A 155 -13.04 -0.31 16.37
N ILE A 156 -12.83 0.35 17.50
CA ILE A 156 -13.82 0.49 18.56
C ILE A 156 -14.62 1.76 18.30
N TYR A 157 -15.92 1.62 18.06
CA TYR A 157 -16.80 2.76 17.79
C TYR A 157 -18.20 2.54 18.32
N GLU A 158 -18.85 3.65 18.67
CA GLU A 158 -20.28 3.71 18.90
C GLU A 158 -20.99 4.12 17.59
N PRO A 159 -22.17 3.55 17.27
CA PRO A 159 -22.88 3.86 16.04
C PRO A 159 -23.06 5.34 15.74
N ALA A 160 -23.33 6.16 16.76
CA ALA A 160 -23.50 7.61 16.60
C ALA A 160 -22.23 8.33 16.11
N GLN A 161 -21.05 7.75 16.33
CA GLN A 161 -19.79 8.32 15.85
C GLN A 161 -19.60 8.19 14.34
N LEU A 162 -20.41 7.34 13.69
CA LEU A 162 -20.36 7.12 12.23
C LEU A 162 -21.43 7.92 11.47
N GLU A 163 -22.26 8.73 12.14
CA GLU A 163 -23.29 9.54 11.50
C GLU A 163 -22.68 10.54 10.53
N LYS A 164 -23.03 10.44 9.25
CA LYS A 164 -22.46 11.21 8.12
C LYS A 164 -20.94 11.38 8.22
N ALA A 165 -20.24 10.34 8.63
CA ALA A 165 -18.79 10.37 8.84
C ALA A 165 -18.01 10.11 7.56
N VAL A 166 -16.87 10.79 7.43
CA VAL A 166 -15.77 10.38 6.55
C VAL A 166 -14.82 9.54 7.39
N VAL A 167 -14.89 8.23 7.26
CA VAL A 167 -14.01 7.30 7.97
C VAL A 167 -12.77 7.05 7.13
N VAL A 168 -11.58 7.30 7.69
CA VAL A 168 -10.30 7.06 6.99
C VAL A 168 -9.40 6.24 7.90
N VAL A 169 -9.12 5.00 7.50
CA VAL A 169 -8.38 4.02 8.31
C VAL A 169 -7.45 3.15 7.47
N ASN A 170 -6.36 2.67 8.06
CA ASN A 170 -5.53 1.67 7.42
C ASN A 170 -6.14 0.27 7.56
N ALA A 171 -6.01 -0.56 6.53
CA ALA A 171 -6.43 -1.96 6.57
C ALA A 171 -5.40 -2.85 7.30
N ALA A 172 -4.13 -2.46 7.29
CA ALA A 172 -3.06 -3.12 8.02
C ALA A 172 -2.01 -2.09 8.46
N SER A 173 -1.55 -2.21 9.68
CA SER A 173 -0.59 -1.30 10.30
C SER A 173 0.82 -1.53 9.72
N ASN A 174 1.54 -0.44 9.47
CA ASN A 174 2.95 -0.47 9.07
C ASN A 174 3.92 -0.59 10.25
N ILE A 175 3.40 -0.68 11.46
CA ILE A 175 4.17 -0.76 12.71
C ILE A 175 4.35 -2.23 13.11
N ASP A 176 3.25 -2.97 13.17
CA ASP A 176 3.17 -4.32 13.71
C ASP A 176 2.40 -5.30 12.78
N GLY A 177 1.92 -4.80 11.63
CA GLY A 177 1.13 -5.60 10.67
C GLY A 177 -0.28 -5.93 11.15
N ARG A 178 -0.74 -5.38 12.28
CA ARG A 178 -2.09 -5.59 12.81
C ARG A 178 -3.15 -5.19 11.80
N GLN A 179 -4.08 -6.10 11.54
CA GLN A 179 -5.11 -5.94 10.52
C GLN A 179 -6.39 -5.33 11.12
N LEU A 180 -7.14 -4.58 10.32
CA LEU A 180 -8.46 -4.07 10.68
C LEU A 180 -9.50 -5.20 10.51
N THR A 181 -9.80 -5.92 11.58
CA THR A 181 -10.59 -7.16 11.53
C THR A 181 -12.07 -6.93 11.26
N ASN A 182 -12.62 -5.77 11.62
CA ASN A 182 -14.03 -5.43 11.43
C ASN A 182 -14.32 -4.48 10.26
N LEU A 183 -13.46 -4.47 9.21
CA LEU A 183 -13.63 -3.54 8.06
C LEU A 183 -15.02 -3.65 7.41
N SER A 184 -15.54 -4.86 7.20
CA SER A 184 -16.86 -5.05 6.57
C SER A 184 -18.00 -4.50 7.41
N ASP A 185 -17.94 -4.67 8.73
CA ASP A 185 -18.94 -4.11 9.64
C ASP A 185 -18.86 -2.59 9.69
N LEU A 186 -17.64 -2.05 9.76
CA LEU A 186 -17.38 -0.60 9.72
C LEU A 186 -17.97 0.05 8.46
N VAL A 187 -17.74 -0.55 7.29
CA VAL A 187 -18.30 -0.07 6.02
C VAL A 187 -19.81 -0.09 6.05
N ARG A 188 -20.42 -1.24 6.41
CA ARG A 188 -21.87 -1.40 6.50
C ARG A 188 -22.49 -0.36 7.43
N ASP A 189 -21.94 -0.21 8.63
CA ASP A 189 -22.49 0.65 9.68
C ASP A 189 -22.31 2.14 9.35
N THR A 190 -21.23 2.50 8.67
CA THR A 190 -20.99 3.85 8.15
C THR A 190 -21.96 4.21 7.02
N HIS A 191 -22.13 3.30 6.04
CA HIS A 191 -23.08 3.51 4.95
C HIS A 191 -24.53 3.64 5.43
N ALA A 192 -24.93 2.81 6.38
CA ALA A 192 -26.28 2.87 6.99
C ALA A 192 -26.57 4.25 7.64
N ARG A 193 -25.55 5.06 7.89
CA ARG A 193 -25.62 6.40 8.50
C ARG A 193 -25.23 7.53 7.54
N GLY A 194 -25.18 7.27 6.23
CA GLY A 194 -24.88 8.27 5.22
C GLY A 194 -23.43 8.74 5.17
N GLY A 195 -22.52 8.02 5.82
CA GLY A 195 -21.07 8.25 5.76
C GLY A 195 -20.40 7.50 4.62
N ILE A 196 -19.08 7.69 4.50
CA ILE A 196 -18.19 7.00 3.54
C ILE A 196 -16.95 6.44 4.24
N VAL A 197 -16.35 5.38 3.66
CA VAL A 197 -15.13 4.75 4.17
C VAL A 197 -14.04 4.80 3.10
N ILE A 198 -12.92 5.43 3.41
CA ILE A 198 -11.70 5.49 2.61
C ILE A 198 -10.62 4.68 3.34
N VAL A 199 -10.05 3.68 2.66
CA VAL A 199 -9.10 2.74 3.25
C VAL A 199 -7.69 3.00 2.74
N ASP A 200 -6.75 3.21 3.65
CA ASP A 200 -5.32 3.09 3.34
C ASP A 200 -4.98 1.60 3.27
N ALA A 201 -4.82 1.11 2.05
CA ALA A 201 -4.48 -0.27 1.74
C ALA A 201 -2.97 -0.48 1.49
N ALA A 202 -2.11 0.51 1.81
CA ALA A 202 -0.69 0.49 1.44
C ALA A 202 0.05 -0.75 1.94
N GLN A 203 -0.17 -1.18 3.17
CA GLN A 203 0.44 -2.41 3.71
C GLN A 203 -0.37 -3.65 3.34
N ALA A 204 -1.69 -3.56 3.34
CA ALA A 204 -2.57 -4.70 3.08
C ALA A 204 -2.38 -5.29 1.67
N MET A 205 -2.10 -4.46 0.66
CA MET A 205 -1.86 -4.95 -0.71
C MET A 205 -0.67 -5.90 -0.80
N GLY A 206 0.36 -5.72 0.02
CA GLY A 206 1.53 -6.61 0.08
C GLY A 206 1.29 -7.91 0.86
N HIS A 207 0.58 -7.84 1.99
CA HIS A 207 0.57 -8.89 3.00
C HIS A 207 -0.82 -9.38 3.42
N ALA A 208 -1.88 -8.58 3.28
CA ALA A 208 -3.20 -8.84 3.84
C ALA A 208 -4.34 -8.60 2.83
N ARG A 209 -4.12 -8.88 1.56
CA ARG A 209 -5.09 -8.62 0.47
C ARG A 209 -6.46 -9.26 0.68
N ALA A 210 -6.52 -10.37 1.41
CA ALA A 210 -7.79 -11.04 1.69
C ALA A 210 -8.82 -10.12 2.37
N LEU A 211 -8.36 -9.17 3.20
CA LEU A 211 -9.21 -8.17 3.85
C LEU A 211 -9.90 -7.22 2.86
N LEU A 212 -9.29 -7.02 1.70
CA LEU A 212 -9.74 -6.04 0.70
C LEU A 212 -10.60 -6.69 -0.40
N GLN A 213 -10.74 -8.02 -0.38
CA GLN A 213 -11.49 -8.75 -1.39
C GLN A 213 -12.98 -8.42 -1.31
N LYS A 214 -13.52 -7.88 -2.44
CA LYS A 214 -14.94 -7.53 -2.57
C LYS A 214 -15.44 -6.56 -1.48
N THR A 215 -14.54 -5.71 -0.95
CA THR A 215 -14.95 -4.70 0.02
C THR A 215 -15.89 -3.68 -0.62
N ASP A 216 -16.87 -3.22 0.14
CA ASP A 216 -17.77 -2.14 -0.25
C ASP A 216 -17.27 -0.75 0.17
N ALA A 217 -16.01 -0.62 0.59
CA ALA A 217 -15.42 0.68 0.89
C ALA A 217 -15.52 1.63 -0.32
N ASP A 218 -15.72 2.92 -0.05
CA ASP A 218 -15.89 3.93 -1.10
C ASP A 218 -14.62 4.21 -1.88
N ALA A 219 -13.45 4.10 -1.22
CA ALA A 219 -12.16 4.12 -1.89
C ALA A 219 -11.10 3.29 -1.16
N LEU A 220 -10.17 2.73 -1.94
CA LEU A 220 -8.94 2.10 -1.49
C LEU A 220 -7.76 2.87 -2.08
N CYS A 221 -6.81 3.30 -1.24
CA CYS A 221 -5.59 3.95 -1.68
C CYS A 221 -4.38 3.09 -1.34
N PHE A 222 -3.50 2.82 -2.31
CA PHE A 222 -2.27 2.06 -2.05
C PHE A 222 -1.11 2.53 -2.92
N SER A 223 0.08 2.02 -2.62
CA SER A 223 1.31 2.32 -3.37
C SER A 223 1.89 1.04 -3.96
N ALA A 224 2.12 1.04 -5.27
CA ALA A 224 2.64 -0.10 -6.01
C ALA A 224 4.04 -0.54 -5.52
N HIS A 225 4.88 0.40 -5.06
CA HIS A 225 6.21 0.09 -4.52
C HIS A 225 6.21 -0.75 -3.23
N LYS A 226 5.04 -0.98 -2.60
CA LYS A 226 4.88 -1.89 -1.45
C LYS A 226 4.30 -3.24 -1.84
N MET A 227 3.97 -3.42 -3.14
CA MET A 227 3.48 -4.68 -3.70
C MET A 227 4.24 -5.07 -4.97
N TYR A 228 5.57 -4.92 -4.93
CA TYR A 228 6.52 -5.33 -5.98
C TYR A 228 6.48 -4.51 -7.27
N GLY A 229 5.64 -3.47 -7.36
CA GLY A 229 5.56 -2.55 -8.50
C GLY A 229 6.55 -1.39 -8.43
N ALA A 230 6.50 -0.52 -9.44
CA ALA A 230 7.25 0.73 -9.48
C ALA A 230 6.69 1.77 -8.49
N SER A 231 7.33 2.94 -8.41
CA SER A 231 6.88 4.03 -7.54
C SER A 231 5.64 4.71 -8.14
N LEU A 232 4.47 4.23 -7.73
CA LEU A 232 3.17 4.67 -8.24
C LEU A 232 2.13 4.57 -7.12
N GLY A 233 1.21 5.52 -7.04
CA GLY A 233 0.00 5.45 -6.23
C GLY A 233 -1.18 4.93 -7.04
N VAL A 234 -2.10 4.28 -6.37
CA VAL A 234 -3.34 3.79 -6.95
C VAL A 234 -4.51 4.18 -6.04
N VAL A 235 -5.55 4.71 -6.65
CA VAL A 235 -6.84 4.96 -6.02
C VAL A 235 -7.88 4.10 -6.74
N VAL A 236 -8.51 3.19 -6.03
CA VAL A 236 -9.68 2.46 -6.51
C VAL A 236 -10.88 3.05 -5.80
N ALA A 237 -11.78 3.69 -6.54
CA ALA A 237 -12.90 4.40 -5.94
C ALA A 237 -14.23 4.06 -6.63
N ARG A 238 -15.32 4.09 -5.85
CA ARG A 238 -16.69 3.95 -6.37
C ARG A 238 -17.02 5.13 -7.27
N HIS A 239 -17.73 4.87 -8.37
CA HIS A 239 -18.18 5.93 -9.29
C HIS A 239 -19.02 7.00 -8.58
N GLU A 240 -19.82 6.60 -7.59
CA GLU A 240 -20.65 7.51 -6.78
C GLU A 240 -19.81 8.49 -5.96
N LEU A 241 -18.70 8.02 -5.36
CA LEU A 241 -17.77 8.91 -4.66
C LEU A 241 -17.13 9.88 -5.63
N LEU A 242 -16.58 9.39 -6.76
CA LEU A 242 -15.92 10.22 -7.76
C LEU A 242 -16.86 11.28 -8.33
N ALA A 243 -18.11 10.93 -8.63
CA ALA A 243 -19.12 11.87 -9.13
C ALA A 243 -19.54 12.94 -8.10
N SER A 244 -19.29 12.71 -6.80
CA SER A 244 -19.61 13.64 -5.73
C SER A 244 -18.49 14.62 -5.40
N LEU A 245 -17.30 14.48 -5.98
CA LEU A 245 -16.14 15.33 -5.67
C LEU A 245 -16.32 16.74 -6.24
N GLU A 246 -15.93 17.73 -5.47
CA GLU A 246 -15.77 19.13 -5.89
C GLU A 246 -14.31 19.32 -6.32
N LEU A 247 -14.07 19.19 -7.64
CA LEU A 247 -12.71 19.17 -8.17
C LEU A 247 -12.02 20.52 -7.99
N THR A 248 -10.92 20.53 -7.24
CA THR A 248 -10.06 21.70 -6.99
C THR A 248 -8.67 21.54 -7.59
N PHE A 249 -8.32 20.31 -7.99
CA PHE A 249 -7.05 19.98 -8.62
C PHE A 249 -7.30 19.48 -10.03
N VAL A 250 -7.19 20.37 -11.01
CA VAL A 250 -7.56 20.14 -12.40
C VAL A 250 -6.38 20.41 -13.35
N GLY A 251 -6.40 19.77 -14.52
CA GLY A 251 -5.33 19.94 -15.49
C GLY A 251 -5.54 19.18 -16.80
N GLY A 252 -4.52 19.15 -17.62
CA GLY A 252 -4.53 18.40 -18.88
C GLY A 252 -4.88 16.91 -18.66
N GLY A 253 -5.52 16.29 -19.63
CA GLY A 253 -5.99 14.90 -19.54
C GLY A 253 -7.42 14.74 -19.03
N MET A 254 -7.89 15.62 -18.15
CA MET A 254 -9.22 15.57 -17.53
C MET A 254 -10.32 16.23 -18.35
N VAL A 255 -9.97 17.11 -19.29
CA VAL A 255 -10.92 17.99 -19.99
C VAL A 255 -11.16 17.53 -21.42
N GLN A 256 -12.39 17.68 -21.87
CA GLN A 256 -12.82 17.49 -23.25
C GLN A 256 -12.71 18.80 -24.04
N ASP A 257 -13.08 19.92 -23.42
CA ASP A 257 -13.02 21.25 -23.99
C ASP A 257 -12.71 22.30 -22.90
N VAL A 258 -12.12 23.44 -23.30
CA VAL A 258 -11.74 24.54 -22.41
C VAL A 258 -12.14 25.89 -23.05
N ARG A 259 -12.79 26.72 -22.25
CA ARG A 259 -13.14 28.11 -22.57
C ARG A 259 -12.35 29.07 -21.67
N GLU A 260 -12.47 30.35 -21.87
CA GLU A 260 -11.70 31.33 -21.10
C GLU A 260 -11.94 31.21 -19.58
N GLU A 261 -13.20 31.06 -19.17
CA GLU A 261 -13.58 31.00 -17.74
C GLU A 261 -14.23 29.68 -17.31
N ASP A 262 -14.23 28.64 -18.19
CA ASP A 262 -14.91 27.37 -17.90
C ASP A 262 -14.32 26.22 -18.70
N PHE A 263 -14.62 24.98 -18.30
CA PHE A 263 -14.16 23.76 -18.98
C PHE A 263 -15.18 22.62 -18.87
N ASP A 264 -15.16 21.73 -19.86
CA ASP A 264 -15.92 20.49 -19.84
C ASP A 264 -15.02 19.31 -19.51
N LEU A 265 -15.40 18.52 -18.51
CA LEU A 265 -14.67 17.30 -18.15
C LEU A 265 -14.89 16.19 -19.19
N VAL A 266 -13.89 15.31 -19.32
CA VAL A 266 -14.02 14.08 -20.13
C VAL A 266 -15.18 13.26 -19.62
N GLN A 267 -16.10 12.92 -20.54
CA GLN A 267 -17.25 12.08 -20.24
C GLN A 267 -16.90 10.60 -20.36
N GLY A 268 -17.47 9.78 -19.48
CA GLY A 268 -17.35 8.32 -19.54
C GLY A 268 -16.04 7.74 -19.01
N ASP A 269 -15.13 8.56 -18.47
CA ASP A 269 -13.92 8.10 -17.80
C ASP A 269 -13.82 8.68 -16.37
N PRO A 270 -14.45 8.05 -15.37
CA PRO A 270 -14.37 8.52 -13.99
C PRO A 270 -12.94 8.51 -13.41
N ALA A 271 -12.04 7.70 -13.95
CA ALA A 271 -10.66 7.66 -13.50
C ALA A 271 -9.91 8.96 -13.79
N ALA A 272 -10.23 9.63 -14.89
CA ALA A 272 -9.61 10.89 -15.31
C ALA A 272 -9.81 12.01 -14.28
N LEU A 273 -10.85 11.94 -13.43
CA LEU A 273 -11.11 12.96 -12.39
C LEU A 273 -10.00 13.07 -11.33
N LEU A 274 -9.16 12.04 -11.19
CA LEU A 274 -8.03 12.02 -10.25
C LEU A 274 -6.68 11.94 -10.96
N GLU A 275 -6.63 12.10 -12.28
CA GLU A 275 -5.42 11.94 -13.11
C GLU A 275 -5.06 13.22 -13.92
N PRO A 276 -4.98 14.41 -13.29
CA PRO A 276 -4.54 15.60 -14.01
C PRO A 276 -3.08 15.49 -14.44
N GLY A 277 -2.81 15.88 -15.70
CA GLY A 277 -1.47 15.94 -16.24
C GLY A 277 -1.00 14.66 -16.95
N LEU A 278 0.29 14.65 -17.29
CA LEU A 278 0.92 13.47 -17.88
C LEU A 278 1.06 12.34 -16.87
N GLN A 279 0.62 11.16 -17.26
CA GLN A 279 0.68 9.99 -16.39
C GLN A 279 2.05 9.30 -16.45
N ALA A 280 2.39 8.57 -15.39
CA ALA A 280 3.61 7.76 -15.29
C ALA A 280 3.42 6.42 -16.02
N TRP A 281 3.38 6.46 -17.36
CA TRP A 281 3.01 5.33 -18.21
C TRP A 281 3.83 4.07 -17.95
N GLY A 282 5.17 4.23 -17.83
CA GLY A 282 6.08 3.11 -17.56
C GLY A 282 5.78 2.44 -16.22
N GLU A 283 5.53 3.23 -15.18
CA GLU A 283 5.22 2.77 -13.83
C GLU A 283 3.87 2.07 -13.76
N ILE A 284 2.89 2.54 -14.53
CA ILE A 284 1.56 1.90 -14.65
C ILE A 284 1.70 0.53 -15.32
N ILE A 285 2.48 0.44 -16.40
CA ILE A 285 2.76 -0.81 -17.11
C ILE A 285 3.50 -1.79 -16.19
N ALA A 286 4.50 -1.30 -15.46
CA ALA A 286 5.26 -2.08 -14.48
C ALA A 286 4.37 -2.61 -13.33
N LEU A 287 3.35 -1.86 -12.90
CA LEU A 287 2.36 -2.37 -11.94
C LEU A 287 1.56 -3.54 -12.51
N GLY A 288 1.11 -3.45 -13.77
CA GLY A 288 0.44 -4.57 -14.45
C GLY A 288 1.30 -5.84 -14.44
N ARG A 289 2.59 -5.71 -14.72
CA ARG A 289 3.54 -6.82 -14.66
C ARG A 289 3.74 -7.35 -13.23
N ALA A 290 3.78 -6.48 -12.22
CA ALA A 290 3.89 -6.90 -10.83
C ALA A 290 2.66 -7.72 -10.37
N ILE A 291 1.46 -7.34 -10.81
CA ILE A 291 0.23 -8.10 -10.52
C ILE A 291 0.25 -9.46 -11.20
N GLU A 292 0.70 -9.53 -12.45
CA GLU A 292 0.87 -10.80 -13.17
C GLU A 292 1.89 -11.72 -12.46
N TRP A 293 3.05 -11.18 -12.08
CA TRP A 293 4.07 -11.88 -11.32
C TRP A 293 3.53 -12.43 -9.99
N LEU A 294 2.80 -11.61 -9.20
CA LEU A 294 2.18 -12.02 -7.94
C LEU A 294 1.18 -13.18 -8.12
N GLY A 295 0.50 -13.25 -9.24
CA GLY A 295 -0.42 -14.34 -9.57
C GLY A 295 0.28 -15.68 -9.81
N GLY A 296 1.51 -15.64 -10.35
CA GLY A 296 2.28 -16.82 -10.74
C GLY A 296 3.31 -17.31 -9.72
N ILE A 297 3.73 -16.45 -8.80
CA ILE A 297 4.84 -16.73 -7.88
C ILE A 297 4.53 -17.84 -6.87
N ARG A 298 5.49 -18.75 -6.64
CA ARG A 298 5.42 -19.83 -5.66
C ARG A 298 6.77 -19.96 -4.93
N PRO A 299 7.05 -19.13 -3.91
CA PRO A 299 8.33 -19.18 -3.19
C PRO A 299 8.51 -20.53 -2.50
N GLY A 300 9.59 -21.27 -2.81
CA GLY A 300 9.83 -22.61 -2.29
C GLY A 300 8.70 -23.62 -2.58
N GLY A 301 7.92 -23.41 -3.66
CA GLY A 301 6.75 -24.22 -4.00
C GLY A 301 5.48 -23.90 -3.21
N LEU A 302 5.54 -23.01 -2.23
CA LEU A 302 4.40 -22.58 -1.39
C LEU A 302 3.60 -21.46 -2.07
N ASN A 303 2.36 -21.25 -1.65
CA ASN A 303 1.68 -20.01 -1.99
C ASN A 303 2.28 -18.82 -1.19
N PRO A 304 2.18 -17.58 -1.69
CA PRO A 304 2.78 -16.41 -1.04
C PRO A 304 2.37 -16.21 0.43
N ALA A 305 1.13 -16.53 0.78
CA ALA A 305 0.63 -16.33 2.15
C ALA A 305 1.22 -17.38 3.11
N GLU A 306 1.31 -18.63 2.70
CA GLU A 306 1.94 -19.72 3.48
C GLU A 306 3.43 -19.42 3.69
N HIS A 307 4.14 -19.03 2.64
CA HIS A 307 5.54 -18.64 2.72
C HIS A 307 5.77 -17.53 3.75
N ILE A 308 5.04 -16.43 3.63
CA ILE A 308 5.16 -15.28 4.55
C ILE A 308 4.74 -15.67 5.97
N SER A 309 3.70 -16.49 6.15
CA SER A 309 3.25 -16.93 7.48
C SER A 309 4.31 -17.74 8.20
N GLY A 310 4.94 -18.71 7.51
CA GLY A 310 6.04 -19.51 8.10
C GLY A 310 7.23 -18.63 8.50
N LEU A 311 7.65 -17.72 7.62
CA LEU A 311 8.73 -16.80 7.91
C LEU A 311 8.37 -15.82 9.05
N SER A 312 7.11 -15.38 9.14
CA SER A 312 6.65 -14.48 10.22
C SER A 312 6.78 -15.13 11.59
N THR A 313 6.38 -16.41 11.70
CA THR A 313 6.54 -17.18 12.95
C THR A 313 8.02 -17.30 13.32
N ARG A 314 8.87 -17.72 12.37
CA ARG A 314 10.31 -17.85 12.61
C ARG A 314 10.96 -16.53 13.05
N LEU A 315 10.59 -15.42 12.40
CA LEU A 315 11.12 -14.09 12.75
C LEU A 315 10.66 -13.65 14.15
N PHE A 316 9.38 -13.86 14.46
CA PHE A 316 8.81 -13.53 15.77
C PHE A 316 9.53 -14.31 16.89
N ASP A 317 9.63 -15.64 16.77
CA ASP A 317 10.29 -16.49 17.75
C ASP A 317 11.78 -16.15 17.88
N GLY A 318 12.45 -15.89 16.75
CA GLY A 318 13.86 -15.51 16.72
C GLY A 318 14.14 -14.19 17.41
N LEU A 319 13.29 -13.17 17.21
CA LEU A 319 13.42 -11.87 17.87
C LEU A 319 13.04 -11.94 19.36
N ALA A 320 12.02 -12.73 19.72
CA ALA A 320 11.63 -12.95 21.12
C ALA A 320 12.73 -13.63 21.95
N ALA A 321 13.57 -14.43 21.31
CA ALA A 321 14.70 -15.08 21.96
C ALA A 321 15.93 -14.17 22.15
N VAL A 322 15.96 -12.96 21.59
CA VAL A 322 17.09 -12.04 21.72
C VAL A 322 17.06 -11.35 23.10
N PRO A 323 18.11 -11.50 23.94
CA PRO A 323 18.13 -10.86 25.26
C PRO A 323 18.01 -9.33 25.17
N GLY A 324 17.25 -8.74 26.08
CA GLY A 324 17.13 -7.27 26.20
C GLY A 324 16.30 -6.58 25.13
N LEU A 325 15.61 -7.35 24.25
CA LEU A 325 14.61 -6.81 23.33
C LEU A 325 13.20 -6.89 23.89
N THR A 326 12.40 -5.90 23.57
CA THR A 326 10.94 -5.90 23.79
C THR A 326 10.25 -5.85 22.43
N LEU A 327 9.36 -6.80 22.17
CA LEU A 327 8.53 -6.83 20.97
C LEU A 327 7.29 -5.96 21.19
N LEU A 328 6.91 -5.21 20.17
CA LEU A 328 5.63 -4.50 20.14
C LEU A 328 4.48 -5.42 19.69
N ASN A 329 4.82 -6.45 18.92
CA ASN A 329 3.89 -7.43 18.42
C ASN A 329 3.53 -8.47 19.49
N ASP A 330 2.24 -8.79 19.62
CA ASP A 330 1.74 -9.88 20.48
C ASP A 330 1.69 -11.23 19.75
N VAL A 331 1.68 -11.19 18.41
CA VAL A 331 1.57 -12.36 17.53
C VAL A 331 2.49 -12.24 16.32
N PRO A 332 2.87 -13.36 15.69
CA PRO A 332 3.63 -13.36 14.44
C PRO A 332 2.97 -12.53 13.36
N SER A 333 3.76 -11.73 12.66
CA SER A 333 3.32 -10.83 11.59
C SER A 333 4.46 -10.66 10.57
N PRO A 334 4.16 -10.37 9.29
CA PRO A 334 5.19 -9.99 8.33
C PRO A 334 5.89 -8.67 8.64
N VAL A 335 5.36 -7.89 9.58
CA VAL A 335 5.96 -6.64 10.08
C VAL A 335 6.09 -6.75 11.59
N ILE A 336 7.31 -6.74 12.09
CA ILE A 336 7.61 -6.85 13.53
C ILE A 336 8.46 -5.67 13.96
N SER A 337 7.99 -4.95 14.98
CA SER A 337 8.71 -3.85 15.61
C SER A 337 9.20 -4.21 17.00
N VAL A 338 10.44 -3.86 17.29
CA VAL A 338 11.09 -4.12 18.57
C VAL A 338 11.84 -2.89 19.06
N TYR A 339 12.14 -2.82 20.36
CA TYR A 339 13.08 -1.87 20.93
C TYR A 339 13.87 -2.51 22.07
N ALA A 340 15.02 -1.93 22.36
CA ALA A 340 15.81 -2.28 23.53
C ALA A 340 15.76 -1.08 24.47
N PRO A 341 15.22 -1.20 25.71
CA PRO A 341 15.08 -0.07 26.63
C PRO A 341 16.42 0.65 26.94
N GLU A 342 17.50 -0.10 26.99
CA GLU A 342 18.84 0.40 27.33
C GLU A 342 19.67 0.86 26.12
N HIS A 343 19.17 0.68 24.89
CA HIS A 343 19.95 0.90 23.66
C HIS A 343 19.16 1.68 22.59
N ASP A 344 19.85 2.60 21.94
CA ASP A 344 19.31 3.39 20.85
C ASP A 344 19.09 2.53 19.60
N SER A 345 17.83 2.46 19.12
CA SER A 345 17.45 1.66 17.96
C SER A 345 18.13 2.09 16.66
N HIS A 346 18.50 3.37 16.51
CA HIS A 346 19.23 3.84 15.33
C HIS A 346 20.66 3.27 15.31
N ARG A 347 21.33 3.21 16.49
CA ARG A 347 22.64 2.57 16.61
C ARG A 347 22.56 1.09 16.31
N LEU A 348 21.54 0.37 16.83
CA LEU A 348 21.34 -1.05 16.53
C LEU A 348 21.15 -1.27 15.02
N ALA A 349 20.39 -0.41 14.33
CA ALA A 349 20.22 -0.49 12.87
C ALA A 349 21.54 -0.29 12.11
N VAL A 350 22.41 0.63 12.56
CA VAL A 350 23.74 0.85 11.96
C VAL A 350 24.62 -0.39 12.11
N PHE A 351 24.63 -1.02 13.29
CA PHE A 351 25.38 -2.28 13.49
C PHE A 351 24.86 -3.43 12.63
N LEU A 352 23.54 -3.56 12.52
CA LEU A 352 22.94 -4.57 11.64
C LEU A 352 23.33 -4.32 10.18
N SER A 353 23.36 -3.06 9.74
CA SER A 353 23.81 -2.70 8.38
C SER A 353 25.26 -3.11 8.12
N HIS A 354 26.17 -2.99 9.10
CA HIS A 354 27.54 -3.52 8.98
C HIS A 354 27.59 -5.05 8.87
N SER A 355 26.55 -5.75 9.33
CA SER A 355 26.36 -7.18 9.15
C SER A 355 25.54 -7.51 7.90
N GLN A 356 25.40 -6.57 6.96
CA GLN A 356 24.62 -6.68 5.73
C GLN A 356 23.11 -6.93 5.96
N VAL A 357 22.58 -6.62 7.14
CA VAL A 357 21.15 -6.73 7.47
C VAL A 357 20.49 -5.35 7.39
N MET A 358 19.60 -5.20 6.41
CA MET A 358 18.90 -3.95 6.11
C MET A 358 17.54 -3.94 6.80
N VAL A 359 17.40 -3.13 7.83
CA VAL A 359 16.19 -2.91 8.63
C VAL A 359 15.91 -1.42 8.77
N ARG A 360 14.73 -1.06 9.24
CA ARG A 360 14.37 0.33 9.50
C ARG A 360 14.38 0.65 10.99
N SER A 361 14.80 1.87 11.34
CA SER A 361 14.69 2.40 12.69
C SER A 361 13.93 3.72 12.73
N GLY A 362 13.24 4.01 13.83
CA GLY A 362 12.51 5.26 14.08
C GLY A 362 11.05 5.06 14.45
N TYR A 363 10.20 6.05 14.11
CA TYR A 363 8.76 6.04 14.38
C TYR A 363 7.89 5.68 13.15
N PHE A 364 8.50 5.28 12.04
CA PHE A 364 7.85 4.75 10.81
C PHE A 364 6.66 5.57 10.31
N CYS A 365 6.72 6.91 10.43
CA CYS A 365 5.62 7.82 10.11
C CYS A 365 4.32 7.54 10.89
N ALA A 366 4.45 7.07 12.15
CA ALA A 366 3.35 6.86 13.09
C ALA A 366 3.67 7.53 14.45
N HIS A 367 4.18 8.77 14.40
CA HIS A 367 4.70 9.49 15.57
C HIS A 367 3.63 9.67 16.64
N HIS A 368 2.39 10.00 16.25
CA HIS A 368 1.30 10.17 17.21
C HIS A 368 1.09 8.89 18.04
N HIS A 369 0.97 7.75 17.38
CA HIS A 369 0.74 6.49 18.08
C HIS A 369 1.93 6.07 18.94
N LEU A 370 3.13 6.01 18.33
CA LEU A 370 4.29 5.44 19.02
C LEU A 370 4.86 6.38 20.09
N LYS A 371 4.96 7.67 19.80
CA LYS A 371 5.60 8.64 20.69
C LYS A 371 4.64 9.29 21.67
N GLU A 372 3.51 9.83 21.16
CA GLU A 372 2.60 10.63 22.00
C GLU A 372 1.64 9.74 22.80
N GLN A 373 1.12 8.65 22.18
CA GLN A 373 0.14 7.78 22.85
C GLN A 373 0.81 6.68 23.69
N LEU A 374 1.81 5.98 23.13
CA LEU A 374 2.48 4.86 23.81
C LEU A 374 3.75 5.27 24.59
N GLY A 375 4.29 6.49 24.37
CA GLY A 375 5.49 6.96 25.06
C GLY A 375 6.75 6.15 24.71
N LEU A 376 6.78 5.47 23.56
CA LEU A 376 7.87 4.58 23.17
C LEU A 376 9.06 5.34 22.60
N PRO A 377 10.29 4.82 22.78
CA PRO A 377 11.46 5.31 22.05
C PRO A 377 11.37 4.96 20.56
N PRO A 378 12.28 5.44 19.69
CA PRO A 378 12.44 4.92 18.36
C PRO A 378 12.61 3.40 18.34
N LEU A 379 11.93 2.72 17.39
CA LEU A 379 11.91 1.26 17.27
C LEU A 379 12.85 0.78 16.16
N LEU A 380 13.19 -0.51 16.16
CA LEU A 380 13.64 -1.27 15.01
C LEU A 380 12.44 -1.97 14.40
N ARG A 381 12.32 -1.97 13.07
CA ARG A 381 11.28 -2.70 12.36
C ARG A 381 11.90 -3.64 11.35
N PHE A 382 11.49 -4.89 11.42
CA PHE A 382 11.78 -5.95 10.47
C PHE A 382 10.52 -6.20 9.64
N SER A 383 10.66 -6.27 8.33
CA SER A 383 9.51 -6.56 7.47
C SER A 383 9.88 -7.46 6.31
N LEU A 384 9.12 -8.52 6.18
CA LEU A 384 9.33 -9.61 5.23
C LEU A 384 8.78 -9.27 3.83
N GLY A 385 9.42 -9.83 2.82
CA GLY A 385 8.91 -9.85 1.45
C GLY A 385 9.02 -11.27 0.87
N LEU A 386 8.47 -11.48 -0.34
CA LEU A 386 8.48 -12.78 -1.02
C LEU A 386 9.91 -13.24 -1.43
N HIS A 387 10.89 -12.36 -1.36
CA HIS A 387 12.32 -12.66 -1.53
C HIS A 387 12.98 -13.19 -0.26
N SER A 388 12.35 -12.99 0.92
CA SER A 388 12.93 -13.38 2.22
C SER A 388 12.98 -14.90 2.36
N THR A 389 14.02 -15.38 3.04
CA THR A 389 14.26 -16.80 3.30
C THR A 389 14.46 -17.06 4.78
N GLU A 390 14.40 -18.33 5.21
CA GLU A 390 14.74 -18.71 6.59
C GLU A 390 16.18 -18.31 6.95
N SER A 391 17.12 -18.48 6.01
CA SER A 391 18.51 -18.09 6.20
C SER A 391 18.67 -16.58 6.47
N ASP A 392 17.85 -15.74 5.83
CA ASP A 392 17.86 -14.28 6.08
C ASP A 392 17.44 -13.97 7.52
N ILE A 393 16.42 -14.68 8.02
CA ILE A 393 15.92 -14.50 9.38
C ILE A 393 16.98 -14.95 10.39
N ASP A 394 17.60 -16.13 10.17
CA ASP A 394 18.65 -16.65 11.03
C ASP A 394 19.87 -15.73 11.07
N ALA A 395 20.25 -15.18 9.92
CA ALA A 395 21.35 -14.21 9.84
C ALA A 395 21.03 -12.94 10.63
N ALA A 396 19.82 -12.39 10.47
CA ALA A 396 19.38 -11.16 11.14
C ALA A 396 19.27 -11.34 12.66
N THR A 397 18.58 -12.38 13.13
CA THR A 397 18.40 -12.67 14.56
C THR A 397 19.71 -13.06 15.24
N GLY A 398 20.57 -13.82 14.53
CA GLY A 398 21.91 -14.16 14.99
C GLY A 398 22.83 -12.94 15.11
N ALA A 399 22.80 -12.03 14.14
CA ALA A 399 23.56 -10.77 14.21
C ALA A 399 23.09 -9.92 15.39
N LEU A 400 21.78 -9.75 15.57
CA LEU A 400 21.21 -8.98 16.67
C LEU A 400 21.53 -9.62 18.04
N THR A 401 21.45 -10.96 18.15
CA THR A 401 21.82 -11.69 19.38
C THR A 401 23.28 -11.46 19.77
N ARG A 402 24.21 -11.52 18.80
CA ARG A 402 25.63 -11.25 19.05
C ARG A 402 25.85 -9.82 19.50
N LEU A 403 25.17 -8.86 18.85
CA LEU A 403 25.24 -7.46 19.20
C LEU A 403 24.77 -7.22 20.64
N MET A 404 23.59 -7.72 21.00
CA MET A 404 23.01 -7.51 22.34
C MET A 404 23.87 -8.16 23.44
N LYS A 405 24.42 -9.36 23.21
CA LYS A 405 25.38 -9.99 24.14
C LYS A 405 26.71 -9.22 24.28
N GLY A 406 27.12 -8.47 23.26
CA GLY A 406 28.32 -7.63 23.32
C GLY A 406 28.09 -6.26 23.97
N LEU A 407 26.83 -5.86 24.18
CA LEU A 407 26.42 -4.62 24.83
C LEU A 407 26.02 -4.83 26.31
N SER A 408 25.69 -6.06 26.71
CA SER A 408 25.44 -6.48 28.08
C SER A 408 26.76 -6.79 28.81
#